data_daff5511c842759eecbc947a6bd85f5f
#
_entry.id   daff5511c842759eecbc947a6bd85f5f
#
_cell.length_a   1.000
_cell.length_b   1.000
_cell.length_c   1.000
_cell.angle_alpha   90.00
_cell.angle_beta   90.00
_cell.angle_gamma   90.00
#
_symmetry.space_group_name_H-M   'P 1'
#
loop_
_entity.id
_entity.type
_entity.pdbx_description
1 polymer ?
#
loop_
_entity_poly.entity_id
_entity_poly.type
_entity_poly.pdbx_seq_one_letter_code
_entity_poly.pdbx_strand_id
1 'polypeptide(L)'
;MSLPKYPKTSTTERLGVLHIAAIFTEMGFIFREIPNSDTGIDGYIEEVNDNHETTARLLAVQIKSGKSYFNDQGEYFVYYADESHIKYWKLYPIPVILCIYNPETGYTYFQSIKCHSQDFSNKIYI
;
A
#
# COMPACT_ATOMS: atom_id res chain seq x y z
N MET A 1 32.63 20.64 4.68
CA MET A 1 31.16 20.80 4.57
C MET A 1 30.60 19.71 3.67
N SER A 2 29.65 18.93 4.19
CA SER A 2 29.03 17.89 3.40
C SER A 2 27.77 18.41 2.71
N LEU A 3 27.39 17.77 1.62
CA LEU A 3 26.15 18.06 0.93
C LEU A 3 24.97 17.41 1.64
N PRO A 4 23.75 17.96 1.47
CA PRO A 4 22.55 17.29 1.98
C PRO A 4 22.44 15.87 1.44
N LYS A 5 21.90 14.97 2.26
CA LYS A 5 21.80 13.55 1.91
C LYS A 5 20.34 13.18 1.60
N TYR A 6 20.19 12.32 0.60
CA TYR A 6 18.92 11.68 0.30
C TYR A 6 19.04 10.21 0.67
N PRO A 7 18.44 9.76 1.80
CA PRO A 7 18.63 8.39 2.28
C PRO A 7 18.18 7.35 1.26
N LYS A 8 18.87 6.20 1.24
CA LYS A 8 18.52 5.08 0.36
C LYS A 8 17.09 4.59 0.62
N THR A 9 16.61 4.65 1.87
CA THR A 9 15.24 4.29 2.23
C THR A 9 14.22 5.19 1.53
N SER A 10 14.51 6.47 1.35
CA SER A 10 13.63 7.40 0.64
C SER A 10 13.49 7.00 -0.84
N THR A 11 14.57 6.58 -1.48
CA THR A 11 14.53 6.07 -2.84
C THR A 11 13.67 4.81 -2.93
N THR A 12 13.86 3.87 -1.99
CA THR A 12 13.10 2.61 -1.96
C THR A 12 11.61 2.88 -1.76
N GLU A 13 11.26 3.76 -0.84
CA GLU A 13 9.87 4.15 -0.62
C GLU A 13 9.24 4.77 -1.86
N ARG A 14 9.96 5.67 -2.50
CA ARG A 14 9.45 6.35 -3.71
C ARG A 14 9.27 5.38 -4.87
N LEU A 15 10.18 4.44 -5.05
CA LEU A 15 10.05 3.39 -6.06
C LEU A 15 8.79 2.56 -5.84
N GLY A 16 8.49 2.23 -4.59
CA GLY A 16 7.27 1.49 -4.26
C GLY A 16 6.01 2.24 -4.68
N VAL A 17 5.93 3.53 -4.36
CA VAL A 17 4.77 4.35 -4.73
C VAL A 17 4.62 4.43 -6.25
N LEU A 18 5.70 4.70 -6.96
CA LEU A 18 5.67 4.82 -8.42
C LEU A 18 5.29 3.50 -9.09
N HIS A 19 5.83 2.40 -8.58
CA HIS A 19 5.56 1.07 -9.13
C HIS A 19 4.08 0.68 -8.95
N ILE A 20 3.55 0.90 -7.76
CA ILE A 20 2.16 0.59 -7.44
C ILE A 20 1.21 1.52 -8.20
N ALA A 21 1.56 2.80 -8.33
CA ALA A 21 0.80 3.72 -9.15
C ALA A 21 0.71 3.25 -10.61
N ALA A 22 1.83 2.75 -11.15
CA ALA A 22 1.86 2.22 -12.52
C ALA A 22 0.97 0.98 -12.66
N ILE A 23 1.01 0.07 -11.70
CA ILE A 23 0.18 -1.15 -11.72
C ILE A 23 -1.31 -0.78 -11.76
N PHE A 24 -1.76 0.07 -10.86
CA PHE A 24 -3.17 0.47 -10.82
C PHE A 24 -3.58 1.22 -12.09
N THR A 25 -2.68 2.05 -12.61
CA THR A 25 -2.95 2.77 -13.87
C THR A 25 -3.08 1.80 -15.04
N GLU A 26 -2.22 0.79 -15.12
CA GLU A 26 -2.30 -0.26 -16.15
C GLU A 26 -3.60 -1.06 -16.05
N MET A 27 -4.11 -1.25 -14.83
CA MET A 27 -5.39 -1.91 -14.59
C MET A 27 -6.60 -1.04 -14.94
N GLY A 28 -6.39 0.23 -15.27
CA GLY A 28 -7.46 1.15 -15.64
C GLY A 28 -8.03 1.96 -14.49
N PHE A 29 -7.44 1.91 -13.31
CA PHE A 29 -7.85 2.76 -12.19
C PHE A 29 -7.21 4.13 -12.27
N ILE A 30 -7.85 5.12 -11.63
CA ILE A 30 -7.20 6.41 -11.39
C ILE A 30 -6.48 6.29 -10.05
N PHE A 31 -5.18 6.56 -10.04
CA PHE A 31 -4.40 6.61 -8.80
C PHE A 31 -4.11 8.06 -8.43
N ARG A 32 -4.45 8.42 -7.18
CA ARG A 32 -4.17 9.76 -6.65
C ARG A 32 -3.34 9.64 -5.39
N GLU A 33 -2.12 10.12 -5.45
CA GLU A 33 -1.22 10.12 -4.31
C GLU A 33 -1.59 11.22 -3.31
N ILE A 34 -1.47 10.92 -2.01
CA ILE A 34 -1.59 11.92 -0.94
C ILE A 34 -0.19 12.45 -0.65
N PRO A 35 0.07 13.76 -0.88
CA PRO A 35 1.42 14.30 -0.76
C PRO A 35 2.03 14.23 0.64
N ASN A 36 1.23 14.28 1.69
CA ASN A 36 1.68 14.25 3.09
C ASN A 36 1.01 13.09 3.82
N SER A 37 1.39 11.86 3.45
CA SER A 37 0.76 10.67 4.01
C SER A 37 1.45 10.23 5.31
N ASP A 38 1.16 10.93 6.39
CA ASP A 38 1.71 10.64 7.71
C ASP A 38 0.73 9.88 8.61
N THR A 39 -0.46 9.58 8.13
CA THR A 39 -1.51 8.90 8.91
C THR A 39 -1.78 7.46 8.45
N GLY A 40 -1.00 6.93 7.52
CA GLY A 40 -1.12 5.55 7.09
C GLY A 40 -1.98 5.32 5.85
N ILE A 41 -2.29 6.36 5.09
CA ILE A 41 -2.92 6.25 3.78
C ILE A 41 -2.07 7.03 2.79
N ASP A 42 -1.56 6.35 1.77
CA ASP A 42 -0.64 6.94 0.79
C ASP A 42 -1.32 7.42 -0.47
N GLY A 43 -2.50 6.93 -0.74
CA GLY A 43 -3.24 7.32 -1.94
C GLY A 43 -4.63 6.72 -1.99
N TYR A 44 -5.33 7.06 -3.05
CA TYR A 44 -6.64 6.52 -3.38
C TYR A 44 -6.65 6.00 -4.80
N ILE A 45 -7.41 4.93 -5.04
CA ILE A 45 -7.73 4.50 -6.39
C ILE A 45 -9.22 4.64 -6.62
N GLU A 46 -9.58 5.06 -7.84
CA GLU A 46 -10.97 5.18 -8.24
C GLU A 46 -11.24 4.29 -9.44
N GLU A 47 -12.34 3.56 -9.38
CA GLU A 47 -12.77 2.72 -10.50
C GLU A 47 -13.20 3.56 -11.71
N VAL A 48 -12.81 3.12 -12.89
CA VAL A 48 -13.30 3.64 -14.17
C VAL A 48 -13.98 2.47 -14.88
N ASN A 49 -15.22 2.65 -15.31
CA ASN A 49 -15.96 1.59 -15.97
C ASN A 49 -15.57 1.45 -17.45
N ASP A 50 -16.18 0.47 -18.14
CA ASP A 50 -15.87 0.18 -19.56
C ASP A 50 -16.23 1.32 -20.50
N ASN A 51 -17.08 2.24 -20.09
CA ASN A 51 -17.45 3.43 -20.86
C ASN A 51 -16.56 4.63 -20.54
N HIS A 52 -15.44 4.42 -19.84
CA HIS A 52 -14.52 5.46 -19.40
C HIS A 52 -15.15 6.50 -18.45
N GLU A 53 -16.17 6.08 -17.72
CA GLU A 53 -16.79 6.91 -16.71
C GLU A 53 -16.21 6.64 -15.33
N THR A 54 -15.97 7.69 -14.56
CA THR A 54 -15.56 7.57 -13.16
C THR A 54 -16.77 7.21 -12.31
N THR A 55 -16.62 6.20 -11.47
CA THR A 55 -17.77 5.60 -10.75
C THR A 55 -17.94 6.13 -9.34
N ALA A 56 -16.99 6.93 -8.85
CA ALA A 56 -16.90 7.37 -7.46
C ALA A 56 -16.70 6.21 -6.46
N ARG A 57 -16.35 5.01 -6.93
CA ARG A 57 -15.96 3.90 -6.07
C ARG A 57 -14.48 4.02 -5.77
N LEU A 58 -14.17 4.25 -4.50
CA LEU A 58 -12.83 4.51 -4.04
C LEU A 58 -12.32 3.42 -3.12
N LEU A 59 -11.01 3.15 -3.21
CA LEU A 59 -10.28 2.36 -2.23
C LEU A 59 -9.10 3.19 -1.74
N ALA A 60 -8.80 3.09 -0.46
CA ALA A 60 -7.61 3.71 0.12
C ALA A 60 -6.45 2.73 0.04
N VAL A 61 -5.24 3.26 -0.16
CA VAL A 61 -4.05 2.44 -0.37
C VAL A 61 -2.97 2.85 0.62
N GLN A 62 -2.44 1.86 1.33
CA GLN A 62 -1.21 1.99 2.12
C GLN A 62 -0.10 1.25 1.40
N ILE A 63 1.04 1.90 1.20
CA ILE A 63 2.15 1.35 0.43
C ILE A 63 3.35 1.15 1.34
N LYS A 64 3.90 -0.06 1.31
CA LYS A 64 5.17 -0.40 1.94
C LYS A 64 6.13 -0.92 0.88
N SER A 65 7.38 -0.52 0.98
CA SER A 65 8.39 -0.89 0.01
C SER A 65 9.69 -1.26 0.72
N GLY A 66 10.20 -2.45 0.44
CA GLY A 66 11.44 -2.92 1.02
C GLY A 66 11.48 -4.42 1.15
N LYS A 67 12.68 -4.99 1.06
CA LYS A 67 12.87 -6.44 1.19
C LYS A 67 12.63 -6.95 2.61
N SER A 68 12.78 -6.09 3.62
CA SER A 68 12.63 -6.48 5.01
C SER A 68 11.20 -6.88 5.39
N TYR A 69 10.21 -6.52 4.59
CA TYR A 69 8.83 -6.94 4.82
C TYR A 69 8.54 -8.38 4.40
N PHE A 70 9.47 -9.01 3.67
CA PHE A 70 9.27 -10.34 3.11
C PHE A 70 10.00 -11.37 3.92
N ASN A 71 9.32 -11.86 4.95
CA ASN A 71 9.80 -12.99 5.75
C ASN A 71 9.22 -14.26 5.15
N ASP A 72 10.09 -15.25 4.89
CA ASP A 72 9.64 -16.53 4.38
C ASP A 72 8.86 -17.26 5.47
N GLN A 73 7.56 -17.40 5.27
CA GLN A 73 6.64 -18.11 6.15
C GLN A 73 5.92 -19.23 5.39
N GLY A 74 6.58 -19.79 4.37
CA GLY A 74 6.01 -20.81 3.52
C GLY A 74 5.22 -20.20 2.37
N GLU A 75 3.90 -20.41 2.35
CA GLU A 75 3.04 -19.96 1.25
C GLU A 75 2.60 -18.50 1.35
N TYR A 76 2.95 -17.80 2.43
CA TYR A 76 2.54 -16.42 2.64
C TYR A 76 3.60 -15.64 3.38
N PHE A 77 3.50 -14.34 3.28
CA PHE A 77 4.32 -13.40 4.06
C PHE A 77 3.49 -12.84 5.21
N VAL A 78 4.16 -12.48 6.30
CA VAL A 78 3.51 -11.85 7.44
C VAL A 78 3.99 -10.41 7.54
N TYR A 79 3.07 -9.48 7.46
CA TYR A 79 3.34 -8.07 7.72
C TYR A 79 2.88 -7.73 9.14
N TYR A 80 3.78 -7.16 9.93
CA TYR A 80 3.48 -6.72 11.29
C TYR A 80 3.18 -5.23 11.26
N ALA A 81 1.91 -4.88 11.42
CA ALA A 81 1.49 -3.49 11.42
C ALA A 81 1.44 -2.94 12.84
N ASP A 82 1.59 -1.63 12.96
CA ASP A 82 1.34 -0.92 14.20
C ASP A 82 -0.15 -1.03 14.54
N GLU A 83 -0.46 -1.33 15.80
CA GLU A 83 -1.85 -1.47 16.26
C GLU A 83 -2.68 -0.22 16.01
N SER A 84 -2.07 0.97 16.17
CA SER A 84 -2.76 2.23 15.91
C SER A 84 -3.13 2.38 14.43
N HIS A 85 -2.27 1.93 13.52
CA HIS A 85 -2.55 1.94 12.08
C HIS A 85 -3.67 0.97 11.72
N ILE A 86 -3.64 -0.24 12.27
CA ILE A 86 -4.72 -1.22 12.02
C ILE A 86 -6.06 -0.68 12.48
N LYS A 87 -6.10 -0.10 13.67
CA LYS A 87 -7.31 0.52 14.20
C LYS A 87 -7.82 1.63 13.29
N TYR A 88 -6.91 2.49 12.84
CA TYR A 88 -7.23 3.58 11.93
C TYR A 88 -7.78 3.04 10.60
N TRP A 89 -7.15 2.04 10.02
CA TRP A 89 -7.60 1.45 8.75
C TRP A 89 -8.96 0.79 8.87
N LYS A 90 -9.24 0.13 10.00
CA LYS A 90 -10.55 -0.50 10.26
C LYS A 90 -11.68 0.51 10.42
N LEU A 91 -11.35 1.69 10.95
CA LEU A 91 -12.32 2.78 11.10
C LEU A 91 -12.50 3.59 9.82
N TYR A 92 -11.61 3.44 8.87
CA TYR A 92 -11.64 4.24 7.64
C TYR A 92 -12.93 4.00 6.87
N PRO A 93 -13.59 5.07 6.36
CA PRO A 93 -14.92 4.93 5.75
C PRO A 93 -14.95 4.14 4.44
N ILE A 94 -13.82 4.04 3.75
CA ILE A 94 -13.70 3.23 2.54
C ILE A 94 -12.73 2.08 2.79
N PRO A 95 -12.80 0.99 2.00
CA PRO A 95 -11.87 -0.12 2.17
C PRO A 95 -10.42 0.30 1.99
N VAL A 96 -9.54 -0.31 2.78
CA VAL A 96 -8.10 -0.05 2.73
C VAL A 96 -7.39 -1.28 2.21
N ILE A 97 -6.50 -1.09 1.24
CA ILE A 97 -5.65 -2.12 0.68
C ILE A 97 -4.22 -1.84 1.10
N LEU A 98 -3.56 -2.84 1.68
CA LEU A 98 -2.13 -2.83 1.92
C LEU A 98 -1.42 -3.35 0.69
N CYS A 99 -0.47 -2.58 0.17
CA CYS A 99 0.36 -2.95 -0.96
C CYS A 99 1.81 -2.99 -0.51
N ILE A 100 2.49 -4.11 -0.77
CA ILE A 100 3.91 -4.27 -0.40
C ILE A 100 4.71 -4.59 -1.65
N TYR A 101 5.68 -3.73 -1.93
CA TYR A 101 6.58 -3.86 -3.07
C TYR A 101 7.92 -4.42 -2.63
N ASN A 102 8.37 -5.47 -3.32
CA ASN A 102 9.71 -6.04 -3.13
C ASN A 102 10.64 -5.51 -4.23
N PRO A 103 11.56 -4.60 -3.90
CA PRO A 103 12.44 -4.02 -4.91
C PRO A 103 13.46 -5.01 -5.48
N GLU A 104 13.73 -6.13 -4.80
CA GLU A 104 14.66 -7.16 -5.29
C GLU A 104 14.05 -7.99 -6.41
N THR A 105 12.75 -8.34 -6.27
CA THR A 105 12.05 -9.19 -7.25
C THR A 105 11.20 -8.40 -8.23
N GLY A 106 10.85 -7.17 -7.88
CA GLY A 106 9.91 -6.36 -8.63
C GLY A 106 8.45 -6.75 -8.42
N TYR A 107 8.17 -7.69 -7.53
CA TYR A 107 6.80 -8.14 -7.27
C TYR A 107 6.10 -7.24 -6.27
N THR A 108 4.79 -7.10 -6.45
CA THR A 108 3.92 -6.38 -5.55
C THR A 108 2.82 -7.32 -5.05
N TYR A 109 2.53 -7.22 -3.76
CA TYR A 109 1.51 -8.04 -3.10
C TYR A 109 0.45 -7.13 -2.51
N PHE A 110 -0.80 -7.56 -2.60
CA PHE A 110 -1.95 -6.78 -2.16
C PHE A 110 -2.75 -7.57 -1.13
N GLN A 111 -3.26 -6.88 -0.11
CA GLN A 111 -4.14 -7.51 0.86
C GLN A 111 -5.15 -6.50 1.39
N SER A 112 -6.41 -6.89 1.43
CA SER A 112 -7.47 -6.08 2.03
C SER A 112 -7.37 -6.14 3.54
N ILE A 113 -7.36 -5.01 4.20
CA ILE A 113 -7.28 -4.95 5.66
C ILE A 113 -8.58 -5.43 6.30
N LYS A 114 -9.72 -5.08 5.73
CA LYS A 114 -11.02 -5.44 6.31
C LYS A 114 -11.31 -6.93 6.27
N CYS A 115 -10.73 -7.67 5.35
CA CYS A 115 -10.90 -9.12 5.27
C CYS A 115 -10.22 -9.87 6.42
N HIS A 116 -9.28 -9.23 7.11
CA HIS A 116 -8.58 -9.80 8.27
C HIS A 116 -9.14 -9.30 9.60
N SER A 117 -10.28 -8.64 9.58
CA SER A 117 -10.76 -7.82 10.68
C SER A 117 -11.34 -8.57 11.87
N GLN A 118 -11.41 -9.90 11.83
CA GLN A 118 -11.96 -10.68 12.92
C GLN A 118 -11.01 -10.78 14.11
N ASP A 119 -9.71 -10.63 13.87
CA ASP A 119 -8.68 -10.67 14.89
C ASP A 119 -8.13 -9.27 15.15
N PHE A 120 -7.95 -8.92 16.41
CA PHE A 120 -7.21 -7.73 16.81
C PHE A 120 -5.69 -7.92 16.67
N SER A 121 -5.29 -8.97 15.96
CA SER A 121 -3.89 -9.24 15.68
C SER A 121 -3.31 -8.17 14.77
N ASN A 122 -2.08 -7.75 15.05
CA ASN A 122 -1.32 -6.85 14.19
C ASN A 122 -0.59 -7.58 13.06
N LYS A 123 -0.86 -8.87 12.90
CA LYS A 123 -0.28 -9.70 11.83
C LYS A 123 -1.20 -9.70 10.63
N ILE A 124 -0.65 -9.36 9.47
CA ILE A 124 -1.38 -9.41 8.21
C ILE A 124 -0.69 -10.43 7.32
N TYR A 125 -1.43 -11.47 6.95
CA TYR A 125 -0.93 -12.54 6.08
C TYR A 125 -1.22 -12.18 4.63
N ILE A 126 -0.19 -12.29 3.81
CA ILE A 126 -0.25 -11.89 2.39
C ILE A 126 0.11 -13.07 1.49
#